data_15c232675567c14212b7c4cfd00c3b8d
#
_entry.id   15c232675567c14212b7c4cfd00c3b8d
#
_cell.length_a   1.000
_cell.length_b   1.000
_cell.length_c   1.000
_cell.angle_alpha   90.00
_cell.angle_beta   90.00
_cell.angle_gamma   90.00
#
_symmetry.space_group_name_H-M   'P 1'
#
loop_
_entity.id
_entity.type
_entity.pdbx_description
1 polymer ?
#
loop_
_entity_poly.entity_id
_entity_poly.type
_entity_poly.pdbx_seq_one_letter_code
_entity_poly.pdbx_strand_id
1 'polypeptide(L)' 'MNSDQMKGKLKQISGEIKRKWGQLTDDDLTQAQGKVDKLVGKIQERSGDRREAIEKWFKSQGLE' A
#
# COMPACT_ATOMS: atom_id res chain seq x y z
N MET A 1 -6.56 -4.28 -13.74
CA MET A 1 -5.08 -4.15 -13.75
C MET A 1 -4.46 -5.49 -13.40
N ASN A 2 -3.47 -5.95 -14.17
CA ASN A 2 -2.84 -7.23 -13.84
C ASN A 2 -1.82 -7.08 -12.72
N SER A 3 -1.36 -8.20 -12.15
CA SER A 3 -0.49 -8.16 -10.97
C SER A 3 0.87 -7.53 -11.25
N ASP A 4 1.39 -7.66 -12.47
CA ASP A 4 2.67 -7.06 -12.83
C ASP A 4 2.57 -5.54 -12.88
N GLN A 5 1.47 -5.02 -13.44
CA GLN A 5 1.23 -3.58 -13.46
C GLN A 5 1.03 -3.04 -12.06
N MET A 6 0.33 -3.78 -11.22
CA MET A 6 0.10 -3.39 -9.83
C MET A 6 1.39 -3.35 -9.04
N LYS A 7 2.26 -4.34 -9.21
CA LYS A 7 3.57 -4.36 -8.55
C LYS A 7 4.41 -3.17 -8.97
N GLY A 8 4.42 -2.86 -10.27
CA GLY A 8 5.16 -1.71 -10.78
C GLY A 8 4.64 -0.41 -10.20
N LYS A 9 3.32 -0.28 -10.13
CA LYS A 9 2.69 0.90 -9.56
C LYS A 9 3.02 1.07 -8.09
N LEU A 10 2.92 -0.02 -7.32
CA LEU A 10 3.24 0.00 -5.89
C LEU A 10 4.70 0.35 -5.66
N LYS A 11 5.60 -0.19 -6.47
CA LYS A 11 7.01 0.15 -6.37
C LYS A 11 7.24 1.63 -6.63
N GLN A 12 6.51 2.18 -7.60
CA GLN A 12 6.61 3.57 -7.98
C GLN A 12 6.18 4.50 -6.84
N ILE A 13 5.12 4.14 -6.13
CA ILE A 13 4.59 4.98 -5.06
C ILE A 13 5.04 4.54 -3.66
N SER A 14 5.96 3.58 -3.58
CA SER A 14 6.40 3.06 -2.28
C SER A 14 6.96 4.16 -1.37
N GLY A 15 7.68 5.12 -1.95
CA GLY A 15 8.20 6.25 -1.19
C GLY A 15 7.11 7.09 -0.57
N GLU A 16 6.02 7.29 -1.31
CA GLU A 16 4.89 8.06 -0.81
C GLU A 16 4.15 7.31 0.29
N ILE A 17 4.03 6.00 0.13
CA ILE A 17 3.41 5.14 1.15
C ILE A 17 4.19 5.23 2.45
N LYS A 18 5.51 5.08 2.37
CA LYS A 18 6.36 5.15 3.56
C LYS A 18 6.34 6.52 4.20
N ARG A 19 6.20 7.56 3.40
CA ARG A 19 6.11 8.93 3.92
C ARG A 19 4.79 9.16 4.64
N LYS A 20 3.70 8.68 4.06
CA LYS A 20 2.37 8.85 4.64
C LYS A 20 2.20 8.00 5.90
N TRP A 21 2.68 6.78 5.86
CA TRP A 21 2.60 5.83 6.98
C TRP A 21 4.03 5.47 7.38
N GLY A 22 4.65 6.33 8.17
CA GLY A 22 6.07 6.24 8.50
C GLY A 22 6.49 4.97 9.21
N GLN A 23 5.55 4.20 9.73
CA GLN A 23 5.83 2.94 10.42
C GLN A 23 6.03 1.78 9.44
N LEU A 24 5.68 1.96 8.16
CA LEU A 24 5.89 0.93 7.17
C LEU A 24 7.35 0.84 6.76
N THR A 25 7.79 -0.39 6.52
CA THR A 25 9.15 -0.66 6.07
C THR A 25 9.11 -1.26 4.67
N ASP A 26 10.27 -1.32 4.02
CA ASP A 26 10.39 -2.00 2.73
C ASP A 26 9.99 -3.46 2.84
N ASP A 27 10.29 -4.09 3.98
CA ASP A 27 9.93 -5.47 4.21
C ASP A 27 8.41 -5.66 4.21
N ASP A 28 7.68 -4.72 4.83
CA ASP A 28 6.22 -4.76 4.83
C ASP A 28 5.68 -4.71 3.40
N LEU A 29 6.25 -3.84 2.58
CA LEU A 29 5.84 -3.72 1.18
C LEU A 29 6.13 -5.00 0.40
N THR A 30 7.29 -5.60 0.66
CA THR A 30 7.68 -6.84 0.02
C THR A 30 6.73 -7.97 0.41
N GLN A 31 6.35 -8.06 1.68
CA GLN A 31 5.45 -9.09 2.18
C GLN A 31 4.06 -8.98 1.54
N ALA A 32 3.65 -7.79 1.16
CA ALA A 32 2.35 -7.61 0.49
C ALA A 32 2.34 -8.21 -0.92
N GLN A 33 3.51 -8.48 -1.50
CA GLN A 33 3.63 -9.17 -2.79
C GLN A 33 2.86 -8.47 -3.91
N GLY A 34 2.76 -7.15 -3.83
CA GLY A 34 2.07 -6.37 -4.84
C GLY A 34 0.55 -6.42 -4.78
N LYS A 35 -0.02 -7.00 -3.72
CA LYS A 35 -1.46 -7.07 -3.54
C LYS A 35 -1.94 -5.95 -2.64
N VAL A 36 -2.86 -5.13 -3.16
CA VAL A 36 -3.33 -3.96 -2.44
C VAL A 36 -4.04 -4.34 -1.14
N ASP A 37 -4.87 -5.37 -1.16
CA ASP A 37 -5.60 -5.79 0.03
C ASP A 37 -4.66 -6.20 1.16
N LYS A 38 -3.58 -6.89 0.84
CA LYS A 38 -2.59 -7.28 1.83
C LYS A 38 -1.84 -6.06 2.36
N LEU A 39 -1.53 -5.12 1.47
CA LEU A 39 -0.85 -3.90 1.88
C LEU A 39 -1.74 -3.05 2.78
N VAL A 40 -3.03 -2.95 2.46
CA VAL A 40 -3.99 -2.24 3.31
C VAL A 40 -4.01 -2.85 4.70
N GLY A 41 -4.02 -4.18 4.79
CA GLY A 41 -3.99 -4.87 6.07
C GLY A 41 -2.73 -4.55 6.88
N LYS A 42 -1.58 -4.53 6.21
CA LYS A 42 -0.32 -4.17 6.86
C LYS A 42 -0.35 -2.73 7.38
N ILE A 43 -0.86 -1.83 6.56
CA ILE A 43 -0.96 -0.42 6.96
C ILE A 43 -1.86 -0.27 8.18
N GLN A 44 -3.01 -0.95 8.20
CA GLN A 44 -3.89 -0.93 9.36
C GLN A 44 -3.18 -1.41 10.62
N GLU A 45 -2.45 -2.51 10.48
CA GLU A 45 -1.73 -3.11 11.60
C GLU A 45 -0.68 -2.15 12.16
N ARG A 46 0.04 -1.46 11.29
CA ARG A 46 1.14 -0.58 11.70
C ARG A 46 0.67 0.82 12.14
N SER A 47 -0.32 1.37 11.45
CA SER A 47 -0.71 2.77 11.66
C SER A 47 -1.95 2.95 12.52
N GLY A 48 -2.81 1.92 12.55
CA GLY A 48 -4.08 2.04 13.24
C GLY A 48 -5.14 2.82 12.45
N ASP A 49 -4.83 3.24 11.23
CA ASP A 49 -5.78 3.95 10.40
C ASP A 49 -6.93 3.04 9.99
N ARG A 50 -8.08 3.65 9.66
CA ARG A 50 -9.24 2.91 9.21
C ARG A 50 -9.01 2.37 7.80
N ARG A 51 -9.53 1.17 7.54
CA ARG A 51 -9.41 0.55 6.23
C ARG A 51 -9.97 1.44 5.12
N GLU A 52 -11.12 2.06 5.36
CA GLU A 52 -11.75 2.92 4.36
C GLU A 52 -10.85 4.09 3.97
N ALA A 53 -10.18 4.68 4.94
CA ALA A 53 -9.29 5.81 4.68
C ALA A 53 -8.09 5.36 3.84
N ILE A 54 -7.54 4.21 4.15
CA ILE A 54 -6.40 3.67 3.43
C ILE A 54 -6.80 3.31 2.00
N GLU A 55 -7.93 2.63 1.84
CA GLU A 55 -8.44 2.25 0.52
C GLU A 55 -8.74 3.48 -0.33
N LYS A 56 -9.29 4.51 0.27
CA LYS A 56 -9.59 5.76 -0.43
C LYS A 56 -8.31 6.39 -0.97
N TRP A 57 -7.24 6.37 -0.16
CA TRP A 57 -5.97 6.90 -0.62
C TRP A 57 -5.42 6.11 -1.82
N PHE A 58 -5.50 4.78 -1.76
CA PHE A 58 -5.04 3.95 -2.86
C PHE A 58 -5.85 4.20 -4.13
N LYS A 59 -7.16 4.38 -4.01
CA LYS A 59 -8.00 4.70 -5.16
C LYS A 59 -7.56 6.03 -5.79
N SER A 60 -7.21 7.00 -4.96
CA SER A 60 -6.75 8.29 -5.46
C SER A 60 -5.43 8.18 -6.22
N GLN A 61 -4.66 7.12 -5.96
CA GLN A 61 -3.42 6.83 -6.66
C GLN A 61 -3.62 5.93 -7.88
N GLY A 62 -4.86 5.55 -8.18
CA GLY A 62 -5.16 4.68 -9.30
C GLY A 62 -5.00 3.20 -9.01
N LEU A 63 -4.95 2.81 -7.75
CA LEU A 63 -4.83 1.42 -7.33
C LEU A 63 -6.15 0.94 -6.75
N GLU A 64 -6.67 -0.15 -7.30
CA GLU A 64 -7.87 -0.76 -6.78
C GLU A 64 -7.74 -2.26 -6.73
#